data_c0d49e08e22263c110021ab942825197
#
_entry.id   c0d49e08e22263c110021ab942825197
#
_cell.length_a   1.000
_cell.length_b   1.000
_cell.length_c   1.000
_cell.angle_alpha   90.00
_cell.angle_beta   90.00
_cell.angle_gamma   90.00
#
_symmetry.space_group_name_H-M   'P 1'
#
loop_
_entity.id
_entity.type
_entity.pdbx_description
1 polymer ?
#
loop_
_entity_poly.entity_id
_entity_poly.type
_entity_poly.pdbx_seq_one_letter_code
_entity_poly.pdbx_strand_id
1 'polypeptide(L)'
;MKSVWRTLAIALLASLLLACADQRRHTRAVYLLVDTSGTYAIELEKGQHVINYLLGTLNPGDSFAVARVKSRSFSEKDIIAKVTFSKDPLQANQQKKQFKDKTLALKQQVKGGSAYTDITGGLLQAAEFLNETGAGRKTILIFSDMQEELDKQTMRNVPMNMTGIRVVAINVTKLHTDNIDPRR
;
A
#
# COMPACT_ATOMS: atom_id res chain seq x y z
N MET A 1 35.02 46.10 -3.01
CA MET A 1 35.38 44.69 -3.29
C MET A 1 34.92 43.74 -2.19
N LYS A 2 35.11 44.00 -0.89
CA LYS A 2 34.70 43.10 0.21
C LYS A 2 33.19 42.88 0.34
N SER A 3 32.35 43.84 -0.08
CA SER A 3 30.87 43.74 -0.05
C SER A 3 30.32 42.77 -1.11
N VAL A 4 30.88 42.79 -2.32
CA VAL A 4 30.46 41.93 -3.44
C VAL A 4 30.77 40.45 -3.14
N TRP A 5 31.88 40.16 -2.49
CA TRP A 5 32.24 38.80 -2.09
C TRP A 5 31.33 38.26 -0.99
N ARG A 6 30.84 39.12 -0.08
CA ARG A 6 29.89 38.74 0.96
C ARG A 6 28.52 38.41 0.36
N THR A 7 28.05 39.20 -0.58
CA THR A 7 26.76 38.91 -1.25
C THR A 7 26.79 37.64 -2.11
N LEU A 8 27.93 37.40 -2.81
CA LEU A 8 28.15 36.18 -3.56
C LEU A 8 28.19 34.91 -2.66
N ALA A 9 28.86 35.02 -1.51
CA ALA A 9 28.93 33.91 -0.55
C ALA A 9 27.55 33.58 0.06
N ILE A 10 26.72 34.59 0.36
CA ILE A 10 25.37 34.40 0.88
C ILE A 10 24.45 33.79 -0.20
N ALA A 11 24.57 34.23 -1.45
CA ALA A 11 23.79 33.66 -2.58
C ALA A 11 24.17 32.21 -2.84
N LEU A 12 25.46 31.86 -2.76
CA LEU A 12 25.93 30.48 -2.91
C LEU A 12 25.43 29.58 -1.75
N LEU A 13 25.43 30.09 -0.52
CA LEU A 13 24.94 29.37 0.65
C LEU A 13 23.42 29.15 0.58
N ALA A 14 22.67 30.15 0.10
CA ALA A 14 21.21 30.03 -0.10
C ALA A 14 20.86 29.03 -1.19
N SER A 15 21.65 28.92 -2.27
CA SER A 15 21.42 27.93 -3.33
C SER A 15 21.67 26.49 -2.88
N LEU A 16 22.60 26.27 -1.94
CA LEU A 16 22.82 24.93 -1.35
C LEU A 16 21.69 24.46 -0.44
N LEU A 17 20.95 25.37 0.21
CA LEU A 17 19.81 25.03 1.05
C LEU A 17 18.57 24.63 0.24
N LEU A 18 18.43 25.08 -1.01
CA LEU A 18 17.33 24.71 -1.90
C LEU A 18 17.50 23.33 -2.54
N ALA A 19 18.71 22.80 -2.61
CA ALA A 19 18.99 21.49 -3.22
C ALA A 19 18.51 20.30 -2.39
N CYS A 20 18.23 20.45 -1.10
CA CYS A 20 17.78 19.35 -0.23
C CYS A 20 16.27 19.09 -0.22
N ALA A 21 15.44 19.94 -0.86
CA ALA A 21 14.00 19.93 -0.67
C ALA A 21 13.23 18.86 -1.48
N ASP A 22 13.82 18.20 -2.48
CA ASP A 22 13.06 17.48 -3.51
C ASP A 22 13.14 15.93 -3.47
N GLN A 23 13.86 15.37 -2.50
CA GLN A 23 14.08 13.92 -2.46
C GLN A 23 12.79 13.11 -2.16
N ARG A 24 11.79 13.71 -1.52
CA ARG A 24 10.50 13.05 -1.22
C ARG A 24 9.62 12.89 -2.45
N ARG A 25 9.75 13.76 -3.46
CA ARG A 25 8.95 13.71 -4.69
C ARG A 25 9.23 12.49 -5.55
N HIS A 26 10.40 11.86 -5.37
CA HIS A 26 10.81 10.69 -6.16
C HIS A 26 10.50 9.36 -5.47
N THR A 27 10.18 9.35 -4.18
CA THR A 27 9.83 8.12 -3.47
C THR A 27 8.43 7.63 -3.84
N ARG A 28 8.26 6.33 -3.81
CA ARG A 28 6.99 5.65 -4.02
C ARG A 28 6.47 5.08 -2.71
N ALA A 29 5.18 5.13 -2.52
CA ALA A 29 4.50 4.39 -1.47
C ALA A 29 3.41 3.52 -2.12
N VAL A 30 3.44 2.24 -1.82
CA VAL A 30 2.48 1.26 -2.33
C VAL A 30 1.77 0.60 -1.16
N TYR A 31 0.45 0.54 -1.23
CA TYR A 31 -0.38 -0.22 -0.30
C TYR A 31 -1.11 -1.30 -1.07
N LEU A 32 -0.89 -2.57 -0.73
CA LEU A 32 -1.56 -3.70 -1.35
C LEU A 32 -2.63 -4.24 -0.41
N LEU A 33 -3.87 -4.14 -0.84
CA LEU A 33 -5.02 -4.80 -0.22
C LEU A 33 -5.20 -6.18 -0.86
N VAL A 34 -5.19 -7.24 -0.05
CA VAL A 34 -5.38 -8.61 -0.52
C VAL A 34 -6.69 -9.13 0.05
N ASP A 35 -7.61 -9.46 -0.83
CA ASP A 35 -8.86 -10.10 -0.44
C ASP A 35 -8.58 -11.52 0.09
N THR A 36 -9.11 -11.78 1.26
CA THR A 36 -9.00 -13.08 1.93
C THR A 36 -10.36 -13.69 2.24
N SER A 37 -11.42 -13.20 1.56
CA SER A 37 -12.75 -13.81 1.64
C SER A 37 -12.73 -15.28 1.20
N GLY A 38 -13.69 -16.07 1.68
CA GLY A 38 -13.68 -17.53 1.49
C GLY A 38 -13.61 -17.97 0.03
N THR A 39 -14.22 -17.21 -0.87
CA THR A 39 -14.25 -17.48 -2.32
C THR A 39 -12.95 -17.11 -3.02
N TYR A 40 -12.20 -16.14 -2.47
CA TYR A 40 -10.99 -15.61 -3.08
C TYR A 40 -9.68 -16.21 -2.54
N ALA A 41 -9.76 -17.04 -1.49
CA ALA A 41 -8.60 -17.67 -0.86
C ALA A 41 -7.74 -18.51 -1.83
N ILE A 42 -8.32 -19.02 -2.93
CA ILE A 42 -7.62 -19.79 -3.97
C ILE A 42 -6.63 -18.91 -4.74
N GLU A 43 -6.91 -17.62 -4.84
CA GLU A 43 -6.11 -16.65 -5.61
C GLU A 43 -4.90 -16.09 -4.84
N LEU A 44 -4.75 -16.44 -3.54
CA LEU A 44 -3.68 -15.90 -2.68
C LEU A 44 -2.26 -16.16 -3.20
N GLU A 45 -2.07 -17.23 -3.97
CA GLU A 45 -0.76 -17.51 -4.59
C GLU A 45 -0.39 -16.43 -5.62
N LYS A 46 -1.35 -15.99 -6.43
CA LYS A 46 -1.16 -14.87 -7.36
C LYS A 46 -0.87 -13.57 -6.60
N GLY A 47 -1.55 -13.34 -5.47
CA GLY A 47 -1.28 -12.21 -4.58
C GLY A 47 0.17 -12.21 -4.08
N GLN A 48 0.72 -13.38 -3.74
CA GLN A 48 2.13 -13.51 -3.34
C GLN A 48 3.10 -13.19 -4.50
N HIS A 49 2.75 -13.52 -5.75
CA HIS A 49 3.55 -13.14 -6.91
C HIS A 49 3.58 -11.61 -7.08
N VAL A 50 2.46 -10.93 -6.86
CA VAL A 50 2.40 -9.45 -6.87
C VAL A 50 3.30 -8.86 -5.79
N ILE A 51 3.27 -9.40 -4.56
CA ILE A 51 4.15 -8.97 -3.47
C ILE A 51 5.62 -9.12 -3.85
N ASN A 52 6.01 -10.28 -4.40
CA ASN A 52 7.39 -10.54 -4.81
C ASN A 52 7.85 -9.58 -5.92
N TYR A 53 6.99 -9.30 -6.91
CA TYR A 53 7.25 -8.34 -7.97
C TYR A 53 7.47 -6.92 -7.40
N LEU A 54 6.60 -6.47 -6.50
CA LEU A 54 6.74 -5.17 -5.85
C LEU A 54 8.04 -5.06 -5.05
N LEU A 55 8.39 -6.09 -4.25
CA LEU A 55 9.65 -6.11 -3.52
C LEU A 55 10.88 -6.03 -4.43
N GLY A 56 10.79 -6.61 -5.65
CA GLY A 56 11.85 -6.53 -6.67
C GLY A 56 11.97 -5.15 -7.33
N THR A 57 10.87 -4.38 -7.40
CA THR A 57 10.83 -3.11 -8.15
C THR A 57 10.89 -1.86 -7.27
N LEU A 58 10.60 -1.98 -5.97
CA LEU A 58 10.71 -0.88 -5.03
C LEU A 58 12.16 -0.59 -4.70
N ASN A 59 12.50 0.70 -4.56
CA ASN A 59 13.86 1.18 -4.29
C ASN A 59 14.09 1.47 -2.81
N PRO A 60 15.34 1.61 -2.36
CA PRO A 60 15.65 2.21 -1.07
C PRO A 60 14.94 3.55 -0.89
N GLY A 61 14.31 3.77 0.28
CA GLY A 61 13.50 4.95 0.57
C GLY A 61 12.02 4.84 0.17
N ASP A 62 11.61 3.85 -0.63
CA ASP A 62 10.20 3.59 -0.93
C ASP A 62 9.48 2.96 0.28
N SER A 63 8.16 3.09 0.32
CA SER A 63 7.31 2.50 1.38
C SER A 63 6.41 1.41 0.81
N PHE A 64 6.21 0.35 1.57
CA PHE A 64 5.33 -0.74 1.19
C PHE A 64 4.53 -1.25 2.37
N ALA A 65 3.24 -1.47 2.17
CA ALA A 65 2.38 -2.14 3.12
C ALA A 65 1.52 -3.19 2.41
N VAL A 66 1.23 -4.27 3.12
CA VAL A 66 0.28 -5.32 2.70
C VAL A 66 -0.72 -5.53 3.82
N ALA A 67 -1.99 -5.47 3.50
CA ALA A 67 -3.08 -5.73 4.43
C ALA A 67 -4.11 -6.67 3.83
N ARG A 68 -4.85 -7.34 4.71
CA ARG A 68 -5.97 -8.20 4.34
C ARG A 68 -7.26 -7.39 4.28
N VAL A 69 -8.10 -7.70 3.30
CA VAL A 69 -9.51 -7.29 3.32
C VAL A 69 -10.33 -8.40 3.96
N LYS A 70 -11.13 -8.04 4.95
CA LYS A 70 -12.06 -8.94 5.66
C LYS A 70 -13.26 -8.15 6.22
N SER A 71 -14.08 -8.73 7.08
CA SER A 71 -15.36 -8.19 7.56
C SER A 71 -15.31 -6.78 8.20
N ARG A 72 -14.17 -6.33 8.68
CA ARG A 72 -13.96 -4.99 9.27
C ARG A 72 -12.51 -4.57 9.04
N SER A 73 -12.21 -4.12 7.82
CA SER A 73 -10.83 -3.90 7.38
C SER A 73 -10.20 -2.58 7.86
N PHE A 74 -10.92 -1.74 8.57
CA PHE A 74 -10.35 -0.53 9.18
C PHE A 74 -9.73 -0.86 10.55
N SER A 75 -8.65 -1.65 10.52
CA SER A 75 -7.91 -2.04 11.73
C SER A 75 -6.45 -2.32 11.42
N GLU A 76 -5.53 -1.77 12.22
CA GLU A 76 -4.09 -2.07 12.10
C GLU A 76 -3.78 -3.58 12.24
N LYS A 77 -4.66 -4.35 12.89
CA LYS A 77 -4.54 -5.82 13.02
C LYS A 77 -4.64 -6.55 11.67
N ASP A 78 -5.14 -5.87 10.64
CA ASP A 78 -5.25 -6.42 9.29
C ASP A 78 -4.03 -6.16 8.44
N ILE A 79 -3.13 -5.27 8.90
CA ILE A 79 -1.84 -5.04 8.28
C ILE A 79 -0.93 -6.23 8.58
N ILE A 80 -0.52 -6.94 7.53
CA ILE A 80 0.38 -8.09 7.61
C ILE A 80 1.82 -7.64 7.77
N ALA A 81 2.21 -6.66 6.97
CA ALA A 81 3.52 -6.05 7.00
C ALA A 81 3.45 -4.61 6.48
N LYS A 82 4.18 -3.70 7.14
CA LYS A 82 4.40 -2.33 6.67
C LYS A 82 5.86 -1.93 6.91
N VAL A 83 6.45 -1.19 5.97
CA VAL A 83 7.84 -0.73 6.04
C VAL A 83 8.05 0.49 5.16
N THR A 84 8.91 1.41 5.61
CA THR A 84 9.63 2.33 4.75
C THR A 84 11.06 1.83 4.68
N PHE A 85 11.52 1.44 3.48
CA PHE A 85 12.84 0.90 3.27
C PHE A 85 13.91 1.94 3.59
N SER A 86 14.99 1.49 4.22
CA SER A 86 16.16 2.34 4.45
C SER A 86 16.67 2.91 3.11
N LYS A 87 17.28 4.08 3.17
CA LYS A 87 18.00 4.65 2.01
C LYS A 87 19.29 3.89 1.72
N ASP A 88 19.86 3.18 2.71
CA ASP A 88 20.97 2.26 2.54
C ASP A 88 20.52 1.00 1.79
N PRO A 89 21.11 0.70 0.62
CA PRO A 89 20.70 -0.46 -0.18
C PRO A 89 20.85 -1.80 0.53
N LEU A 90 21.87 -1.96 1.38
CA LEU A 90 22.10 -3.20 2.10
C LEU A 90 21.02 -3.45 3.14
N GLN A 91 20.70 -2.43 3.94
CA GLN A 91 19.62 -2.48 4.92
C GLN A 91 18.26 -2.64 4.24
N ALA A 92 18.01 -1.93 3.13
CA ALA A 92 16.78 -2.07 2.37
C ALA A 92 16.57 -3.52 1.88
N ASN A 93 17.62 -4.19 1.39
CA ASN A 93 17.54 -5.58 0.96
C ASN A 93 17.26 -6.55 2.13
N GLN A 94 17.82 -6.31 3.29
CA GLN A 94 17.50 -7.08 4.50
C GLN A 94 16.04 -6.89 4.91
N GLN A 95 15.54 -5.65 4.89
CA GLN A 95 14.15 -5.34 5.19
C GLN A 95 13.18 -5.97 4.19
N LYS A 96 13.52 -6.01 2.89
CA LYS A 96 12.72 -6.68 1.87
C LYS A 96 12.61 -8.18 2.13
N LYS A 97 13.71 -8.82 2.54
CA LYS A 97 13.71 -10.24 2.92
C LYS A 97 12.78 -10.49 4.11
N GLN A 98 12.93 -9.72 5.18
CA GLN A 98 12.08 -9.83 6.37
C GLN A 98 10.59 -9.57 6.03
N PHE A 99 10.31 -8.60 5.15
CA PHE A 99 8.95 -8.32 4.68
C PHE A 99 8.37 -9.52 3.93
N LYS A 100 9.15 -10.11 3.02
CA LYS A 100 8.76 -11.32 2.29
C LYS A 100 8.42 -12.47 3.25
N ASP A 101 9.27 -12.72 4.25
CA ASP A 101 9.07 -13.80 5.22
C ASP A 101 7.76 -13.59 6.02
N LYS A 102 7.45 -12.35 6.42
CA LYS A 102 6.17 -12.01 7.07
C LYS A 102 4.97 -12.26 6.17
N THR A 103 5.07 -11.95 4.89
CA THR A 103 3.96 -12.11 3.94
C THR A 103 3.76 -13.57 3.49
N LEU A 104 4.80 -14.40 3.50
CA LEU A 104 4.67 -15.84 3.24
C LEU A 104 3.80 -16.55 4.29
N ALA A 105 3.81 -16.09 5.52
CA ALA A 105 2.94 -16.60 6.58
C ALA A 105 1.44 -16.33 6.33
N LEU A 106 1.09 -15.41 5.42
CA LEU A 106 -0.29 -15.08 5.08
C LEU A 106 -1.10 -16.30 4.64
N LYS A 107 -0.52 -17.13 3.77
CA LYS A 107 -1.17 -18.36 3.26
C LYS A 107 -1.53 -19.34 4.40
N GLN A 108 -0.75 -19.36 5.48
CA GLN A 108 -0.98 -20.22 6.63
C GLN A 108 -2.01 -19.63 7.61
N GLN A 109 -2.14 -18.30 7.65
CA GLN A 109 -3.02 -17.59 8.57
C GLN A 109 -4.46 -17.45 8.05
N VAL A 110 -4.69 -17.62 6.74
CA VAL A 110 -6.02 -17.58 6.11
C VAL A 110 -6.70 -18.95 6.21
N LYS A 111 -6.70 -19.57 7.38
CA LYS A 111 -7.56 -20.74 7.68
C LYS A 111 -8.93 -20.21 8.10
N GLY A 112 -9.90 -20.29 7.18
CA GLY A 112 -11.27 -19.81 7.40
C GLY A 112 -11.45 -18.40 6.83
N GLY A 113 -11.92 -18.30 5.58
CA GLY A 113 -12.17 -17.04 4.90
C GLY A 113 -13.13 -16.14 5.68
N SER A 114 -13.04 -14.84 5.45
CA SER A 114 -13.99 -13.86 6.01
C SER A 114 -15.36 -14.05 5.38
N ALA A 115 -16.42 -13.92 6.20
CA ALA A 115 -17.81 -13.97 5.72
C ALA A 115 -18.23 -12.69 4.98
N TYR A 116 -17.52 -11.60 5.19
CA TYR A 116 -17.77 -10.29 4.60
C TYR A 116 -16.48 -9.70 4.05
N THR A 117 -16.61 -8.79 3.09
CA THR A 117 -15.50 -8.12 2.39
C THR A 117 -15.67 -6.61 2.52
N ASP A 118 -14.80 -5.95 3.28
CA ASP A 118 -14.85 -4.53 3.56
C ASP A 118 -13.72 -3.80 2.83
N ILE A 119 -13.90 -3.57 1.54
CA ILE A 119 -12.92 -2.88 0.69
C ILE A 119 -12.80 -1.42 1.10
N THR A 120 -13.92 -0.77 1.36
CA THR A 120 -13.95 0.66 1.76
C THR A 120 -13.14 0.90 3.03
N GLY A 121 -13.24 0.03 4.03
CA GLY A 121 -12.41 0.11 5.23
C GLY A 121 -10.93 -0.08 4.96
N GLY A 122 -10.59 -1.01 4.09
CA GLY A 122 -9.22 -1.19 3.64
C GLY A 122 -8.67 0.03 2.90
N LEU A 123 -9.48 0.68 2.07
CA LEU A 123 -9.11 1.92 1.37
C LEU A 123 -8.86 3.08 2.33
N LEU A 124 -9.68 3.24 3.37
CA LEU A 124 -9.47 4.25 4.42
C LEU A 124 -8.11 4.07 5.09
N GLN A 125 -7.80 2.86 5.52
CA GLN A 125 -6.52 2.53 6.15
C GLN A 125 -5.33 2.73 5.21
N ALA A 126 -5.49 2.35 3.93
CA ALA A 126 -4.47 2.55 2.91
C ALA A 126 -4.19 4.03 2.66
N ALA A 127 -5.25 4.87 2.59
CA ALA A 127 -5.12 6.31 2.37
C ALA A 127 -4.40 6.98 3.55
N GLU A 128 -4.71 6.60 4.79
CA GLU A 128 -4.05 7.09 6.00
C GLU A 128 -2.55 6.77 5.94
N PHE A 129 -2.17 5.51 5.79
CA PHE A 129 -0.76 5.10 5.68
C PHE A 129 -0.04 5.86 4.57
N LEU A 130 -0.61 5.92 3.36
CA LEU A 130 0.04 6.57 2.22
C LEU A 130 0.23 8.08 2.44
N ASN A 131 -0.70 8.74 3.11
CA ASN A 131 -0.61 10.16 3.43
C ASN A 131 0.48 10.44 4.47
N GLU A 132 0.67 9.54 5.43
CA GLU A 132 1.74 9.64 6.43
C GLU A 132 3.15 9.48 5.85
N THR A 133 3.33 8.68 4.77
CA THR A 133 4.66 8.44 4.19
C THR A 133 5.31 9.69 3.60
N GLY A 134 4.51 10.68 3.19
CA GLY A 134 4.99 11.86 2.47
C GLY A 134 5.58 11.56 1.08
N ALA A 135 5.34 10.36 0.53
CA ALA A 135 5.85 9.95 -0.77
C ALA A 135 5.21 10.77 -1.91
N GLY A 136 5.99 11.08 -2.93
CA GLY A 136 5.51 11.84 -4.08
C GLY A 136 4.62 11.03 -5.02
N ARG A 137 4.74 9.70 -5.02
CA ARG A 137 3.87 8.79 -5.78
C ARG A 137 3.23 7.78 -4.85
N LYS A 138 1.90 7.81 -4.76
CA LYS A 138 1.10 7.00 -3.87
C LYS A 138 0.20 6.08 -4.69
N THR A 139 0.19 4.79 -4.40
CA THR A 139 -0.62 3.81 -5.13
C THR A 139 -1.24 2.81 -4.17
N ILE A 140 -2.55 2.60 -4.31
CA ILE A 140 -3.26 1.47 -3.71
C ILE A 140 -3.47 0.43 -4.81
N LEU A 141 -3.06 -0.79 -4.55
CA LEU A 141 -3.39 -1.96 -5.35
C LEU A 141 -4.42 -2.78 -4.60
N ILE A 142 -5.51 -3.16 -5.26
CA ILE A 142 -6.56 -4.01 -4.67
C ILE A 142 -6.54 -5.33 -5.43
N PHE A 143 -6.13 -6.39 -4.75
CA PHE A 143 -6.16 -7.74 -5.27
C PHE A 143 -7.45 -8.42 -4.78
N SER A 144 -8.51 -8.31 -5.56
CA SER A 144 -9.88 -8.73 -5.23
C SER A 144 -10.74 -8.82 -6.49
N ASP A 145 -11.85 -9.53 -6.43
CA ASP A 145 -12.92 -9.48 -7.44
C ASP A 145 -13.77 -8.20 -7.35
N MET A 146 -13.45 -7.32 -6.39
CA MET A 146 -14.14 -6.06 -6.13
C MET A 146 -15.60 -6.20 -5.67
N GLN A 147 -15.99 -7.37 -5.18
CA GLN A 147 -17.30 -7.57 -4.56
C GLN A 147 -17.22 -7.20 -3.08
N GLU A 148 -17.81 -6.07 -2.73
CA GLU A 148 -17.90 -5.62 -1.35
C GLU A 148 -19.16 -6.17 -0.70
N GLU A 149 -19.00 -6.92 0.40
CA GLU A 149 -20.10 -7.40 1.24
C GLU A 149 -19.90 -6.86 2.66
N LEU A 150 -20.72 -5.89 3.05
CA LEU A 150 -20.65 -5.27 4.37
C LEU A 150 -21.62 -5.92 5.33
N ASP A 151 -21.20 -6.09 6.58
CA ASP A 151 -22.10 -6.40 7.69
C ASP A 151 -23.11 -5.24 7.86
N LYS A 152 -24.38 -5.56 8.09
CA LYS A 152 -25.48 -4.59 8.27
C LYS A 152 -25.22 -3.54 9.37
N GLN A 153 -24.29 -3.81 10.28
CA GLN A 153 -23.88 -2.88 11.35
C GLN A 153 -22.73 -1.95 10.95
N THR A 154 -22.14 -2.14 9.76
CA THR A 154 -21.01 -1.34 9.29
C THR A 154 -21.51 -0.08 8.61
N MET A 155 -21.87 0.93 9.40
CA MET A 155 -22.14 2.28 8.88
C MET A 155 -20.85 3.10 8.97
N ARG A 156 -20.36 3.60 7.84
CA ARG A 156 -19.20 4.49 7.78
C ARG A 156 -19.58 5.80 7.13
N ASN A 157 -19.45 6.87 7.91
CA ASN A 157 -19.53 8.24 7.40
C ASN A 157 -18.20 8.94 7.73
N VAL A 158 -17.10 8.36 7.25
CA VAL A 158 -15.75 8.88 7.48
C VAL A 158 -15.26 9.49 6.16
N PRO A 159 -14.87 10.77 6.15
CA PRO A 159 -14.32 11.39 4.96
C PRO A 159 -13.00 10.71 4.57
N MET A 160 -12.88 10.30 3.31
CA MET A 160 -11.69 9.67 2.76
C MET A 160 -10.92 10.65 1.89
N ASN A 161 -9.70 10.98 2.28
CA ASN A 161 -8.83 11.83 1.46
C ASN A 161 -7.97 10.96 0.53
N MET A 162 -8.38 10.87 -0.73
CA MET A 162 -7.69 10.12 -1.79
C MET A 162 -6.88 11.04 -2.73
N THR A 163 -6.70 12.29 -2.37
CA THR A 163 -5.99 13.26 -3.22
C THR A 163 -4.55 12.81 -3.50
N GLY A 164 -4.19 12.72 -4.78
CA GLY A 164 -2.85 12.28 -5.21
C GLY A 164 -2.58 10.79 -5.02
N ILE A 165 -3.60 9.97 -4.71
CA ILE A 165 -3.49 8.52 -4.60
C ILE A 165 -4.08 7.86 -5.84
N ARG A 166 -3.27 7.02 -6.51
CA ARG A 166 -3.73 6.18 -7.61
C ARG A 166 -4.29 4.88 -7.05
N VAL A 167 -5.50 4.50 -7.45
CA VAL A 167 -6.10 3.21 -7.09
C VAL A 167 -6.16 2.31 -8.32
N VAL A 168 -5.73 1.06 -8.17
CA VAL A 168 -5.71 0.06 -9.24
C VAL A 168 -6.24 -1.26 -8.68
N ALA A 169 -7.33 -1.75 -9.25
CA ALA A 169 -7.82 -3.10 -9.01
C ALA A 169 -7.10 -4.08 -9.94
N ILE A 170 -6.67 -5.21 -9.41
CA ILE A 170 -5.96 -6.28 -10.13
C ILE A 170 -6.60 -7.62 -9.83
N ASN A 171 -6.55 -8.52 -10.82
CA ASN A 171 -7.16 -9.85 -10.74
C ASN A 171 -8.67 -9.80 -10.47
N VAL A 172 -9.35 -8.82 -11.07
CA VAL A 172 -10.81 -8.72 -11.06
C VAL A 172 -11.36 -9.82 -11.96
N THR A 173 -11.61 -11.00 -11.39
CA THR A 173 -12.11 -12.16 -12.10
C THR A 173 -13.56 -12.41 -11.71
N LYS A 174 -14.39 -12.71 -12.70
CA LYS A 174 -15.75 -13.20 -12.43
C LYS A 174 -15.65 -14.63 -11.90
N LEU A 175 -16.08 -14.87 -10.67
CA LEU A 175 -16.07 -16.20 -10.10
C LEU A 175 -17.18 -17.06 -10.75
N HIS A 176 -17.01 -18.39 -10.73
CA HIS A 176 -17.99 -19.31 -11.31
C HIS A 176 -19.37 -19.17 -10.66
N THR A 177 -19.41 -18.86 -9.38
CA THR A 177 -20.62 -18.57 -8.61
C THR A 177 -21.39 -17.35 -9.10
N ASP A 178 -20.70 -16.37 -9.71
CA ASP A 178 -21.32 -15.13 -10.21
C ASP A 178 -22.14 -15.36 -11.49
N ASN A 179 -21.93 -16.51 -12.17
CA ASN A 179 -22.70 -16.86 -13.34
C ASN A 179 -24.12 -17.39 -13.02
N ILE A 180 -24.41 -17.64 -11.75
CA ILE A 180 -25.72 -18.16 -11.30
C ILE A 180 -26.68 -17.00 -11.03
N ASP A 181 -26.19 -15.82 -10.65
CA ASP A 181 -27.04 -14.64 -10.46
C ASP A 181 -26.86 -13.65 -11.64
N PRO A 182 -27.87 -13.52 -12.53
CA PRO A 182 -27.81 -12.63 -13.69
C PRO A 182 -27.76 -11.14 -13.33
N ARG A 183 -27.90 -10.78 -12.06
CA ARG A 183 -27.84 -9.38 -11.56
C ARG A 183 -26.44 -8.97 -11.09
N ARG A 184 -25.45 -9.88 -11.15
CA ARG A 184 -24.06 -9.64 -10.77
C ARG A 184 -23.13 -9.62 -11.99
#